data_ad2b0b4755d640b6600b080442f2d9ec
#
_entry.id   ad2b0b4755d640b6600b080442f2d9ec
#
_cell.length_a   1.000
_cell.length_b   1.000
_cell.length_c   1.000
_cell.angle_alpha   90.00
_cell.angle_beta   90.00
_cell.angle_gamma   90.00
#
_symmetry.space_group_name_H-M   'P 1'
#
loop_
_entity.id
_entity.type
_entity.pdbx_description
1 polymer ?
#
loop_
_entity_poly.entity_id
_entity_poly.type
_entity_poly.pdbx_seq_one_letter_code
_entity_poly.pdbx_strand_id
1 'polypeptide(L)'
;MIEIRGLSKSFGALRVLQQLDLTIAHGQVTAIVGPNAAGKTTLMKSLVGLVIPDAGDIRIDGQSVRGTSAYRRGLGYMPQAARFPDNLVVAELLGLLKDLRGAPAPHEAELLRCFDLVGTLDRPLRVLSGGTRQRISAALALMFDPDLLVLDEPTVGLDPLSSRRFKDRLAVERARGKTVILASHVMSDLEEMSDRVVFLVDGRVYFDGTIAQIRDRTREPTLERAIARLMEQDAG
;
A
#
# COMPACT_ATOMS: atom_id res chain seq x y z
N MET A 1 12.51 5.94 8.18
CA MET A 1 11.91 7.19 7.63
C MET A 1 11.99 7.15 6.11
N ILE A 2 10.92 7.52 5.43
CA ILE A 2 10.89 7.60 3.96
C ILE A 2 10.89 9.06 3.57
N GLU A 3 11.83 9.46 2.72
CA GLU A 3 11.93 10.81 2.17
C GLU A 3 11.80 10.75 0.65
N ILE A 4 10.90 11.53 0.11
CA ILE A 4 10.66 11.71 -1.32
C ILE A 4 10.94 13.17 -1.64
N ARG A 5 11.84 13.43 -2.60
CA ARG A 5 12.28 14.79 -2.94
C ARG A 5 12.21 15.01 -4.45
N GLY A 6 11.40 15.98 -4.88
CA GLY A 6 11.26 16.41 -6.26
C GLY A 6 10.83 15.31 -7.22
N LEU A 7 10.08 14.30 -6.72
CA LEU A 7 9.75 13.11 -7.49
C LEU A 7 8.86 13.45 -8.69
N SER A 8 9.32 13.11 -9.89
CA SER A 8 8.60 13.38 -11.13
C SER A 8 8.53 12.13 -11.99
N LYS A 9 7.37 11.89 -12.61
CA LYS A 9 7.14 10.78 -13.53
C LYS A 9 6.15 11.14 -14.62
N SER A 10 6.53 10.85 -15.86
CA SER A 10 5.66 10.98 -17.02
C SER A 10 5.56 9.65 -17.78
N PHE A 11 4.44 9.43 -18.43
CA PHE A 11 4.22 8.34 -19.38
C PHE A 11 3.83 8.96 -20.72
N GLY A 12 4.79 9.06 -21.64
CA GLY A 12 4.63 9.87 -22.85
C GLY A 12 4.38 11.33 -22.52
N ALA A 13 3.31 11.91 -23.03
CA ALA A 13 2.92 13.30 -22.75
C ALA A 13 2.22 13.50 -21.40
N LEU A 14 1.77 12.41 -20.74
CA LEU A 14 1.03 12.50 -19.47
C LEU A 14 1.99 12.63 -18.29
N ARG A 15 1.98 13.79 -17.62
CA ARG A 15 2.71 14.01 -16.37
C ARG A 15 1.88 13.48 -15.20
N VAL A 16 2.37 12.43 -14.52
CA VAL A 16 1.64 11.73 -13.45
C VAL A 16 2.13 12.12 -12.06
N LEU A 17 3.43 12.36 -11.88
CA LEU A 17 4.01 12.93 -10.66
C LEU A 17 4.79 14.19 -11.03
N GLN A 18 4.62 15.27 -10.26
CA GLN A 18 5.13 16.58 -10.59
C GLN A 18 5.86 17.20 -9.38
N GLN A 19 7.19 16.98 -9.32
CA GLN A 19 8.06 17.50 -8.25
C GLN A 19 7.49 17.23 -6.85
N LEU A 20 7.03 16.00 -6.62
CA LEU A 20 6.38 15.61 -5.38
C LEU A 20 7.43 15.50 -4.26
N ASP A 21 7.19 16.22 -3.17
CA ASP A 21 7.94 16.13 -1.92
C ASP A 21 7.03 15.53 -0.84
N LEU A 22 7.54 14.54 -0.11
CA LEU A 22 6.79 13.87 0.97
C LEU A 22 7.75 13.21 1.94
N THR A 23 7.45 13.31 3.24
CA THR A 23 8.17 12.59 4.28
C THR A 23 7.21 11.73 5.08
N ILE A 24 7.53 10.44 5.26
CA ILE A 24 6.74 9.49 6.04
C ILE A 24 7.59 8.99 7.21
N ALA A 25 7.07 9.18 8.42
CA ALA A 25 7.74 8.77 9.65
C ALA A 25 7.71 7.25 9.83
N HIS A 26 8.65 6.71 10.60
CA HIS A 26 8.59 5.31 11.05
C HIS A 26 7.37 5.04 11.93
N GLY A 27 6.89 3.80 11.88
CA GLY A 27 5.83 3.32 12.77
C GLY A 27 4.47 3.98 12.55
N GLN A 28 4.29 4.70 11.45
CA GLN A 28 3.08 5.44 11.13
C GLN A 28 2.32 4.78 9.98
N VAL A 29 1.00 4.77 10.07
CA VAL A 29 0.11 4.38 8.97
C VAL A 29 -0.30 5.65 8.21
N THR A 30 0.19 5.78 6.97
CA THR A 30 -0.09 6.92 6.09
C THR A 30 -1.01 6.51 4.95
N ALA A 31 -2.18 7.12 4.88
CA ALA A 31 -3.10 6.97 3.76
C ALA A 31 -2.75 7.92 2.61
N ILE A 32 -2.65 7.40 1.40
CA ILE A 32 -2.54 8.18 0.17
C ILE A 32 -3.91 8.23 -0.49
N VAL A 33 -4.52 9.39 -0.53
CA VAL A 33 -5.85 9.61 -1.10
C VAL A 33 -5.79 10.60 -2.27
N GLY A 34 -6.83 10.62 -3.08
CA GLY A 34 -6.92 11.52 -4.23
C GLY A 34 -7.81 10.96 -5.32
N PRO A 35 -8.21 11.77 -6.29
CA PRO A 35 -9.03 11.33 -7.42
C PRO A 35 -8.34 10.26 -8.27
N ASN A 36 -9.08 9.67 -9.20
CA ASN A 36 -8.49 8.78 -10.18
C ASN A 36 -7.43 9.54 -11.01
N ALA A 37 -6.38 8.84 -11.35
CA ALA A 37 -5.21 9.40 -12.06
C ALA A 37 -4.37 10.45 -11.28
N ALA A 38 -4.65 10.73 -10.00
CA ALA A 38 -3.84 11.64 -9.17
C ALA A 38 -2.39 11.19 -8.94
N GLY A 39 -2.00 9.99 -9.37
CA GLY A 39 -0.63 9.48 -9.24
C GLY A 39 -0.40 8.51 -8.07
N LYS A 40 -1.41 8.14 -7.28
CA LYS A 40 -1.30 7.25 -6.11
C LYS A 40 -0.56 5.94 -6.41
N THR A 41 -1.06 5.15 -7.35
CA THR A 41 -0.44 3.87 -7.76
C THR A 41 0.95 4.06 -8.35
N THR A 42 1.19 5.17 -9.07
CA THR A 42 2.53 5.48 -9.62
C THR A 42 3.52 5.80 -8.49
N LEU A 43 3.10 6.57 -7.49
CA LEU A 43 3.90 6.84 -6.30
C LEU A 43 4.24 5.55 -5.55
N MET A 44 3.24 4.70 -5.28
CA MET A 44 3.44 3.41 -4.61
C MET A 44 4.36 2.47 -5.40
N LYS A 45 4.16 2.38 -6.72
CA LYS A 45 5.05 1.60 -7.61
C LYS A 45 6.46 2.16 -7.67
N SER A 46 6.63 3.48 -7.53
CA SER A 46 7.96 4.09 -7.46
C SER A 46 8.67 3.75 -6.15
N LEU A 47 7.95 3.74 -5.02
CA LEU A 47 8.46 3.31 -3.71
C LEU A 47 8.97 1.87 -3.73
N VAL A 48 8.23 0.96 -4.36
CA VAL A 48 8.63 -0.46 -4.44
C VAL A 48 9.58 -0.75 -5.60
N GLY A 49 9.94 0.27 -6.41
CA GLY A 49 10.89 0.17 -7.52
C GLY A 49 10.35 -0.56 -8.75
N LEU A 50 9.03 -0.62 -8.92
CA LEU A 50 8.36 -1.11 -10.14
C LEU A 50 8.21 -0.02 -11.20
N VAL A 51 8.28 1.25 -10.80
CA VAL A 51 8.33 2.41 -11.68
C VAL A 51 9.59 3.20 -11.35
N ILE A 52 10.39 3.50 -12.37
CA ILE A 52 11.58 4.33 -12.23
C ILE A 52 11.16 5.78 -12.45
N PRO A 53 11.34 6.68 -11.48
CA PRO A 53 11.07 8.10 -11.63
C PRO A 53 11.99 8.74 -12.68
N ASP A 54 11.48 9.76 -13.39
CA ASP A 54 12.26 10.51 -14.38
C ASP A 54 13.20 11.51 -13.69
N ALA A 55 12.77 12.09 -12.56
CA ALA A 55 13.56 12.99 -11.72
C ALA A 55 13.22 12.82 -10.24
N GLY A 56 14.03 13.43 -9.38
CA GLY A 56 13.89 13.34 -7.92
C GLY A 56 14.51 12.08 -7.33
N ASP A 57 14.37 11.89 -6.04
CA ASP A 57 14.93 10.74 -5.31
C ASP A 57 13.94 10.24 -4.24
N ILE A 58 13.99 8.94 -3.97
CA ILE A 58 13.29 8.30 -2.85
C ILE A 58 14.37 7.71 -1.96
N ARG A 59 14.32 8.04 -0.67
CA ARG A 59 15.22 7.49 0.34
C ARG A 59 14.44 6.75 1.40
N ILE A 60 14.93 5.58 1.76
CA ILE A 60 14.45 4.80 2.90
C ILE A 60 15.62 4.72 3.87
N ASP A 61 15.43 5.24 5.08
CA ASP A 61 16.46 5.33 6.13
C ASP A 61 17.76 5.98 5.64
N GLY A 62 17.61 7.10 4.92
CA GLY A 62 18.71 7.87 4.36
C GLY A 62 19.36 7.27 3.11
N GLN A 63 19.04 6.02 2.74
CA GLN A 63 19.59 5.35 1.56
C GLN A 63 18.67 5.51 0.35
N SER A 64 19.23 6.00 -0.77
CA SER A 64 18.47 6.08 -2.03
C SER A 64 18.09 4.70 -2.54
N VAL A 65 16.85 4.56 -3.00
CA VAL A 65 16.36 3.33 -3.63
C VAL A 65 16.85 3.18 -5.09
N ARG A 66 17.47 4.22 -5.65
CA ARG A 66 18.00 4.17 -7.02
C ARG A 66 19.19 3.22 -7.12
N GLY A 67 19.16 2.38 -8.16
CA GLY A 67 20.27 1.46 -8.47
C GLY A 67 20.45 0.30 -7.51
N THR A 68 19.56 0.14 -6.52
CA THR A 68 19.63 -0.97 -5.57
C THR A 68 18.28 -1.66 -5.41
N SER A 69 18.31 -2.96 -5.11
CA SER A 69 17.12 -3.74 -4.74
C SER A 69 17.15 -4.20 -3.28
N ALA A 70 18.23 -3.90 -2.54
CA ALA A 70 18.46 -4.43 -1.19
C ALA A 70 17.35 -4.03 -0.20
N TYR A 71 16.82 -2.80 -0.28
CA TYR A 71 15.73 -2.30 0.55
C TYR A 71 14.43 -3.12 0.44
N ARG A 72 14.24 -3.83 -0.70
CA ARG A 72 13.04 -4.64 -0.93
C ARG A 72 12.95 -5.85 0.00
N ARG A 73 14.04 -6.24 0.65
CA ARG A 73 14.03 -7.33 1.65
C ARG A 73 13.15 -6.99 2.86
N GLY A 74 13.18 -5.71 3.28
CA GLY A 74 12.34 -5.21 4.38
C GLY A 74 10.98 -4.67 3.92
N LEU A 75 10.57 -4.93 2.67
CA LEU A 75 9.35 -4.37 2.08
C LEU A 75 8.33 -5.47 1.78
N GLY A 76 7.09 -5.26 2.22
CA GLY A 76 5.91 -5.99 1.81
C GLY A 76 5.06 -5.17 0.86
N TYR A 77 4.67 -5.74 -0.27
CA TYR A 77 3.86 -5.05 -1.27
C TYR A 77 2.60 -5.82 -1.61
N MET A 78 1.47 -5.15 -1.54
CA MET A 78 0.17 -5.64 -1.99
C MET A 78 -0.33 -4.78 -3.13
N PRO A 79 -0.30 -5.25 -4.39
CA PRO A 79 -0.80 -4.50 -5.54
C PRO A 79 -2.33 -4.49 -5.58
N GLN A 80 -2.91 -3.48 -6.22
CA GLN A 80 -4.35 -3.34 -6.42
C GLN A 80 -5.00 -4.58 -7.06
N ALA A 81 -4.32 -5.22 -8.01
CA ALA A 81 -4.76 -6.46 -8.64
C ALA A 81 -3.75 -7.57 -8.38
N ALA A 82 -4.13 -8.54 -7.57
CA ALA A 82 -3.34 -9.73 -7.30
C ALA A 82 -3.29 -10.64 -8.54
N ARG A 83 -2.17 -10.62 -9.25
CA ARG A 83 -1.91 -11.48 -10.41
C ARG A 83 -0.85 -12.50 -10.06
N PHE A 84 -1.17 -13.76 -10.22
CA PHE A 84 -0.28 -14.89 -9.95
C PHE A 84 -0.13 -15.76 -11.19
N PRO A 85 0.96 -16.54 -11.30
CA PRO A 85 1.11 -17.54 -12.38
C PRO A 85 -0.02 -18.57 -12.33
N ASP A 86 -0.76 -18.73 -13.42
CA ASP A 86 -1.96 -19.56 -13.48
C ASP A 86 -1.66 -21.07 -13.33
N ASN A 87 -0.44 -21.50 -13.62
CA ASN A 87 0.03 -22.88 -13.62
C ASN A 87 0.48 -23.40 -12.26
N LEU A 88 0.54 -22.54 -11.23
CA LEU A 88 0.96 -22.95 -9.90
C LEU A 88 -0.24 -23.22 -8.99
N VAL A 89 -0.05 -24.04 -7.96
CA VAL A 89 -0.92 -24.10 -6.79
C VAL A 89 -0.42 -23.12 -5.71
N VAL A 90 -1.27 -22.82 -4.72
CA VAL A 90 -0.93 -21.84 -3.68
C VAL A 90 0.36 -22.23 -2.93
N ALA A 91 0.50 -23.51 -2.54
CA ALA A 91 1.68 -23.99 -1.84
C ALA A 91 2.97 -23.82 -2.65
N GLU A 92 2.92 -24.05 -3.96
CA GLU A 92 4.08 -23.83 -4.85
C GLU A 92 4.46 -22.34 -4.94
N LEU A 93 3.46 -21.45 -5.00
CA LEU A 93 3.72 -20.01 -4.97
C LEU A 93 4.43 -19.59 -3.67
N LEU A 94 3.97 -20.08 -2.51
CA LEU A 94 4.60 -19.81 -1.22
C LEU A 94 6.04 -20.35 -1.17
N GLY A 95 6.27 -21.58 -1.66
CA GLY A 95 7.60 -22.18 -1.79
C GLY A 95 8.52 -21.35 -2.66
N LEU A 96 8.07 -21.00 -3.87
CA LEU A 96 8.83 -20.19 -4.81
C LEU A 96 9.26 -18.84 -4.22
N LEU A 97 8.38 -18.17 -3.46
CA LEU A 97 8.74 -16.90 -2.84
C LEU A 97 9.74 -17.04 -1.70
N LYS A 98 9.67 -18.13 -0.93
CA LYS A 98 10.69 -18.44 0.10
C LYS A 98 12.04 -18.69 -0.54
N ASP A 99 12.08 -19.45 -1.63
CA ASP A 99 13.32 -19.73 -2.38
C ASP A 99 13.91 -18.44 -2.99
N LEU A 100 13.08 -17.61 -3.61
CA LEU A 100 13.51 -16.33 -4.19
C LEU A 100 14.05 -15.35 -3.14
N ARG A 101 13.47 -15.34 -1.95
CA ARG A 101 13.95 -14.50 -0.85
C ARG A 101 15.16 -15.09 -0.14
N GLY A 102 15.39 -16.39 -0.25
CA GLY A 102 16.43 -17.10 0.49
C GLY A 102 16.25 -16.99 2.01
N ALA A 103 15.01 -16.87 2.48
CA ALA A 103 14.69 -16.61 3.88
C ALA A 103 13.40 -17.34 4.29
N PRO A 104 13.29 -17.77 5.57
CA PRO A 104 12.05 -18.31 6.10
C PRO A 104 10.96 -17.24 6.13
N ALA A 105 9.70 -17.69 6.10
CA ALA A 105 8.52 -16.85 6.25
C ALA A 105 7.93 -17.05 7.65
N PRO A 106 8.38 -16.29 8.66
CA PRO A 106 8.07 -16.57 10.07
C PRO A 106 6.58 -16.48 10.39
N HIS A 107 5.82 -15.74 9.61
CA HIS A 107 4.38 -15.55 9.82
C HIS A 107 3.48 -16.36 8.89
N GLU A 108 4.06 -17.24 8.04
CA GLU A 108 3.29 -18.01 7.04
C GLU A 108 2.11 -18.75 7.65
N ALA A 109 2.35 -19.62 8.61
CA ALA A 109 1.31 -20.46 9.21
C ALA A 109 0.22 -19.65 9.93
N GLU A 110 0.60 -18.56 10.59
CA GLU A 110 -0.32 -17.64 11.25
C GLU A 110 -1.22 -16.93 10.23
N LEU A 111 -0.63 -16.38 9.17
CA LEU A 111 -1.34 -15.63 8.15
C LEU A 111 -2.26 -16.53 7.30
N LEU A 112 -1.85 -17.77 7.02
CA LEU A 112 -2.70 -18.74 6.34
C LEU A 112 -3.97 -19.04 7.15
N ARG A 113 -3.86 -19.14 8.48
CA ARG A 113 -5.03 -19.28 9.36
C ARG A 113 -5.85 -17.99 9.45
N CYS A 114 -5.19 -16.85 9.66
CA CYS A 114 -5.84 -15.55 9.77
C CYS A 114 -6.72 -15.23 8.55
N PHE A 115 -6.19 -15.48 7.35
CA PHE A 115 -6.89 -15.20 6.09
C PHE A 115 -7.70 -16.39 5.54
N ASP A 116 -7.84 -17.48 6.33
CA ASP A 116 -8.61 -18.66 5.93
C ASP A 116 -8.14 -19.25 4.59
N LEU A 117 -6.83 -19.51 4.50
CA LEU A 117 -6.16 -19.99 3.28
C LEU A 117 -5.69 -21.44 3.38
N VAL A 118 -5.72 -22.06 4.57
CA VAL A 118 -5.19 -23.42 4.79
C VAL A 118 -5.84 -24.42 3.83
N GLY A 119 -7.17 -24.35 3.66
CA GLY A 119 -7.91 -25.24 2.76
C GLY A 119 -7.74 -24.93 1.25
N THR A 120 -6.88 -23.97 0.89
CA THR A 120 -6.64 -23.58 -0.50
C THR A 120 -5.25 -23.95 -1.02
N LEU A 121 -4.39 -24.51 -0.18
CA LEU A 121 -2.97 -24.73 -0.49
C LEU A 121 -2.74 -25.56 -1.76
N ASP A 122 -3.53 -26.60 -1.99
CA ASP A 122 -3.43 -27.48 -3.14
C ASP A 122 -4.27 -27.02 -4.35
N ARG A 123 -4.91 -25.85 -4.24
CA ARG A 123 -5.77 -25.33 -5.31
C ARG A 123 -4.96 -24.57 -6.35
N PRO A 124 -5.18 -24.82 -7.65
CA PRO A 124 -4.57 -24.02 -8.72
C PRO A 124 -4.98 -22.55 -8.62
N LEU A 125 -4.01 -21.64 -8.79
CA LEU A 125 -4.25 -20.19 -8.68
C LEU A 125 -5.28 -19.68 -9.69
N ARG A 126 -5.36 -20.30 -10.89
CA ARG A 126 -6.32 -19.92 -11.94
C ARG A 126 -7.80 -20.09 -11.55
N VAL A 127 -8.11 -21.01 -10.64
CA VAL A 127 -9.51 -21.28 -10.24
C VAL A 127 -9.96 -20.53 -9.00
N LEU A 128 -9.08 -19.74 -8.40
CA LEU A 128 -9.40 -18.99 -7.19
C LEU A 128 -10.22 -17.74 -7.51
N SER A 129 -11.18 -17.43 -6.63
CA SER A 129 -11.94 -16.18 -6.69
C SER A 129 -11.04 -14.96 -6.49
N GLY A 130 -11.48 -13.78 -6.94
CA GLY A 130 -10.77 -12.52 -6.71
C GLY A 130 -10.50 -12.25 -5.24
N GLY A 131 -11.49 -12.45 -4.37
CA GLY A 131 -11.33 -12.30 -2.92
C GLY A 131 -10.31 -13.27 -2.31
N THR A 132 -10.25 -14.53 -2.79
CA THR A 132 -9.22 -15.48 -2.34
C THR A 132 -7.84 -15.05 -2.80
N ARG A 133 -7.69 -14.58 -4.05
CA ARG A 133 -6.42 -14.04 -4.56
C ARG A 133 -5.98 -12.81 -3.76
N GLN A 134 -6.92 -11.95 -3.38
CA GLN A 134 -6.63 -10.77 -2.55
C GLN A 134 -6.15 -11.16 -1.14
N ARG A 135 -6.78 -12.17 -0.51
CA ARG A 135 -6.33 -12.71 0.78
C ARG A 135 -4.92 -13.33 0.69
N ILE A 136 -4.62 -14.05 -0.39
CA ILE A 136 -3.26 -14.57 -0.67
C ILE A 136 -2.29 -13.39 -0.81
N SER A 137 -2.64 -12.35 -1.57
CA SER A 137 -1.80 -11.16 -1.73
C SER A 137 -1.48 -10.48 -0.40
N ALA A 138 -2.48 -10.38 0.49
CA ALA A 138 -2.28 -9.86 1.84
C ALA A 138 -1.33 -10.74 2.67
N ALA A 139 -1.50 -12.07 2.64
CA ALA A 139 -0.60 -13.00 3.32
C ALA A 139 0.84 -12.87 2.79
N LEU A 140 1.04 -12.80 1.48
CA LEU A 140 2.36 -12.66 0.85
C LEU A 140 3.05 -11.34 1.20
N ALA A 141 2.30 -10.24 1.33
CA ALA A 141 2.86 -8.96 1.72
C ALA A 141 3.39 -8.95 3.16
N LEU A 142 2.83 -9.78 4.05
CA LEU A 142 3.11 -9.81 5.48
C LEU A 142 4.03 -10.95 5.93
N MET A 143 4.12 -12.06 5.17
CA MET A 143 4.69 -13.32 5.66
C MET A 143 6.18 -13.27 6.00
N PHE A 144 6.93 -12.32 5.43
CA PHE A 144 8.37 -12.16 5.68
C PHE A 144 8.71 -11.10 6.74
N ASP A 145 7.75 -10.70 7.56
CA ASP A 145 7.90 -9.69 8.61
C ASP A 145 8.51 -8.35 8.15
N PRO A 146 7.99 -7.72 7.10
CA PRO A 146 8.57 -6.50 6.57
C PRO A 146 8.45 -5.34 7.56
N ASP A 147 9.42 -4.38 7.50
CA ASP A 147 9.37 -3.14 8.27
C ASP A 147 8.54 -2.06 7.58
N LEU A 148 8.40 -2.16 6.27
CA LEU A 148 7.61 -1.27 5.43
C LEU A 148 6.56 -2.06 4.64
N LEU A 149 5.30 -1.69 4.80
CA LEU A 149 4.17 -2.21 4.03
C LEU A 149 3.67 -1.14 3.04
N VAL A 150 3.55 -1.51 1.78
CA VAL A 150 2.94 -0.66 0.73
C VAL A 150 1.74 -1.41 0.19
N LEU A 151 0.52 -0.89 0.43
CA LEU A 151 -0.74 -1.58 0.23
C LEU A 151 -1.66 -0.76 -0.69
N ASP A 152 -1.86 -1.23 -1.90
CA ASP A 152 -2.69 -0.56 -2.91
C ASP A 152 -4.08 -1.21 -2.97
N GLU A 153 -5.12 -0.52 -2.48
CA GLU A 153 -6.52 -0.98 -2.39
C GLU A 153 -6.69 -2.33 -1.64
N PRO A 154 -6.17 -2.48 -0.42
CA PRO A 154 -6.03 -3.78 0.22
C PRO A 154 -7.36 -4.47 0.58
N THR A 155 -8.43 -3.72 0.82
CA THR A 155 -9.75 -4.26 1.21
C THR A 155 -10.70 -4.47 0.04
N VAL A 156 -10.35 -3.98 -1.14
CA VAL A 156 -11.19 -4.11 -2.34
C VAL A 156 -11.34 -5.57 -2.76
N GLY A 157 -12.60 -5.99 -2.99
CA GLY A 157 -12.93 -7.34 -3.39
C GLY A 157 -12.92 -8.37 -2.26
N LEU A 158 -12.67 -7.97 -1.02
CA LEU A 158 -12.85 -8.80 0.16
C LEU A 158 -14.31 -8.77 0.63
N ASP A 159 -14.78 -9.90 1.13
CA ASP A 159 -16.01 -9.97 1.90
C ASP A 159 -15.85 -9.26 3.26
N PRO A 160 -16.94 -8.90 3.95
CA PRO A 160 -16.87 -8.14 5.21
C PRO A 160 -16.02 -8.83 6.30
N LEU A 161 -16.05 -10.15 6.40
CA LEU A 161 -15.26 -10.90 7.38
C LEU A 161 -13.77 -10.86 7.04
N SER A 162 -13.42 -11.06 5.77
CA SER A 162 -12.04 -10.99 5.29
C SER A 162 -11.47 -9.59 5.42
N SER A 163 -12.26 -8.54 5.13
CA SER A 163 -11.88 -7.15 5.33
C SER A 163 -11.61 -6.87 6.80
N ARG A 164 -12.46 -7.33 7.72
CA ARG A 164 -12.25 -7.18 9.16
C ARG A 164 -10.96 -7.86 9.62
N ARG A 165 -10.71 -9.11 9.21
CA ARG A 165 -9.49 -9.84 9.54
C ARG A 165 -8.23 -9.12 9.05
N PHE A 166 -8.31 -8.52 7.85
CA PHE A 166 -7.21 -7.71 7.31
C PHE A 166 -6.93 -6.49 8.18
N LYS A 167 -7.96 -5.73 8.55
CA LYS A 167 -7.84 -4.55 9.41
C LYS A 167 -7.29 -4.90 10.80
N ASP A 168 -7.80 -5.96 11.42
CA ASP A 168 -7.31 -6.46 12.71
C ASP A 168 -5.83 -6.86 12.61
N ARG A 169 -5.42 -7.52 11.52
CA ARG A 169 -4.01 -7.85 11.29
C ARG A 169 -3.17 -6.60 11.10
N LEU A 170 -3.62 -5.63 10.34
CA LEU A 170 -2.90 -4.38 10.13
C LEU A 170 -2.73 -3.60 11.44
N ALA A 171 -3.72 -3.62 12.33
CA ALA A 171 -3.63 -3.03 13.66
C ALA A 171 -2.52 -3.71 14.50
N VAL A 172 -2.34 -5.02 14.39
CA VAL A 172 -1.22 -5.75 15.03
C VAL A 172 0.12 -5.28 14.45
N GLU A 173 0.25 -5.15 13.13
CA GLU A 173 1.49 -4.68 12.51
C GLU A 173 1.81 -3.23 12.92
N ARG A 174 0.80 -2.35 12.98
CA ARG A 174 0.93 -0.99 13.51
C ARG A 174 1.41 -0.98 14.96
N ALA A 175 0.82 -1.81 15.82
CA ALA A 175 1.23 -1.92 17.23
C ALA A 175 2.67 -2.44 17.40
N ARG A 176 3.20 -3.19 16.41
CA ARG A 176 4.60 -3.64 16.33
C ARG A 176 5.55 -2.56 15.80
N GLY A 177 5.04 -1.35 15.49
CA GLY A 177 5.83 -0.23 15.00
C GLY A 177 6.20 -0.32 13.51
N LYS A 178 5.50 -1.15 12.72
CA LYS A 178 5.72 -1.23 11.28
C LYS A 178 5.23 0.05 10.59
N THR A 179 5.94 0.49 9.57
CA THR A 179 5.54 1.62 8.72
C THR A 179 4.61 1.13 7.62
N VAL A 180 3.48 1.80 7.45
CA VAL A 180 2.49 1.41 6.44
C VAL A 180 2.14 2.59 5.56
N ILE A 181 2.16 2.37 4.26
CA ILE A 181 1.61 3.27 3.25
C ILE A 181 0.47 2.54 2.57
N LEU A 182 -0.71 3.11 2.62
CA LEU A 182 -1.87 2.49 1.98
C LEU A 182 -2.62 3.48 1.10
N ALA A 183 -3.13 3.02 -0.02
CA ALA A 183 -4.08 3.75 -0.84
C ALA A 183 -5.42 3.02 -0.82
N SER A 184 -6.52 3.75 -0.66
CA SER A 184 -7.87 3.22 -0.80
C SER A 184 -8.82 4.34 -1.24
N HIS A 185 -9.91 3.94 -1.87
CA HIS A 185 -11.04 4.83 -2.14
C HIS A 185 -12.18 4.64 -1.11
N VAL A 186 -12.04 3.68 -0.18
CA VAL A 186 -12.99 3.45 0.92
C VAL A 186 -12.57 4.31 2.11
N MET A 187 -13.14 5.52 2.20
CA MET A 187 -12.72 6.53 3.19
C MET A 187 -12.92 6.09 4.64
N SER A 188 -13.97 5.31 4.92
CA SER A 188 -14.20 4.75 6.26
C SER A 188 -13.07 3.78 6.69
N ASP A 189 -12.52 3.01 5.75
CA ASP A 189 -11.38 2.13 6.04
C ASP A 189 -10.14 2.95 6.37
N LEU A 190 -9.91 4.06 5.63
CA LEU A 190 -8.78 4.94 5.88
C LEU A 190 -8.89 5.64 7.24
N GLU A 191 -10.09 6.09 7.62
CA GLU A 191 -10.33 6.68 8.95
C GLU A 191 -10.03 5.71 10.09
N GLU A 192 -10.36 4.43 9.91
CA GLU A 192 -10.12 3.39 10.91
C GLU A 192 -8.63 3.01 11.02
N MET A 193 -7.94 2.91 9.86
CA MET A 193 -6.61 2.33 9.80
C MET A 193 -5.46 3.34 9.89
N SER A 194 -5.69 4.63 9.57
CA SER A 194 -4.60 5.57 9.31
C SER A 194 -4.41 6.60 10.41
N ASP A 195 -3.15 6.99 10.64
CA ASP A 195 -2.74 8.10 11.51
C ASP A 195 -2.71 9.42 10.74
N ARG A 196 -2.32 9.34 9.47
CA ARG A 196 -2.02 10.48 8.59
C ARG A 196 -2.64 10.27 7.22
N VAL A 197 -3.01 11.38 6.60
CA VAL A 197 -3.56 11.43 5.25
C VAL A 197 -2.73 12.35 4.39
N VAL A 198 -2.33 11.87 3.23
CA VAL A 198 -1.70 12.64 2.16
C VAL A 198 -2.69 12.70 1.00
N PHE A 199 -3.19 13.89 0.69
CA PHE A 199 -4.10 14.10 -0.42
C PHE A 199 -3.33 14.55 -1.65
N LEU A 200 -3.41 13.74 -2.70
CA LEU A 200 -2.76 13.99 -3.99
C LEU A 200 -3.77 14.51 -5.01
N VAL A 201 -3.38 15.58 -5.70
CA VAL A 201 -4.10 16.12 -6.86
C VAL A 201 -3.08 16.38 -7.96
N ASP A 202 -3.33 15.95 -9.18
CA ASP A 202 -2.49 16.17 -10.36
C ASP A 202 -1.00 15.89 -10.13
N GLY A 203 -0.71 14.82 -9.41
CA GLY A 203 0.66 14.38 -9.13
C GLY A 203 1.42 15.23 -8.11
N ARG A 204 0.73 16.05 -7.32
CA ARG A 204 1.28 16.91 -6.26
C ARG A 204 0.60 16.62 -4.92
N VAL A 205 1.31 16.93 -3.83
CA VAL A 205 0.71 16.90 -2.50
C VAL A 205 -0.08 18.18 -2.28
N TYR A 206 -1.40 18.06 -2.14
CA TYR A 206 -2.29 19.17 -1.84
C TYR A 206 -2.51 19.35 -0.34
N PHE A 207 -2.57 18.25 0.39
CA PHE A 207 -2.66 18.23 1.85
C PHE A 207 -1.81 17.08 2.40
N ASP A 208 -1.19 17.35 3.54
CA ASP A 208 -0.41 16.38 4.30
C ASP A 208 -0.60 16.67 5.80
N GLY A 209 -1.22 15.75 6.53
CA GLY A 209 -1.52 15.93 7.95
C GLY A 209 -2.32 14.78 8.55
N THR A 210 -2.71 14.92 9.81
CA THR A 210 -3.55 13.94 10.50
C THR A 210 -5.03 14.05 10.05
N ILE A 211 -5.81 12.99 10.34
CA ILE A 211 -7.26 13.02 10.11
C ILE A 211 -7.93 14.15 10.89
N ALA A 212 -7.47 14.45 12.11
CA ALA A 212 -7.97 15.59 12.88
C ALA A 212 -7.69 16.92 12.16
N GLN A 213 -6.46 17.13 11.70
CA GLN A 213 -6.06 18.36 11.00
C GLN A 213 -6.85 18.61 9.71
N ILE A 214 -7.14 17.58 8.92
CA ILE A 214 -7.95 17.77 7.70
C ILE A 214 -9.41 18.11 8.03
N ARG A 215 -9.98 17.48 9.07
CA ARG A 215 -11.33 17.79 9.56
C ARG A 215 -11.42 19.22 10.09
N ASP A 216 -10.46 19.66 10.89
CA ASP A 216 -10.40 21.02 11.44
C ASP A 216 -10.28 22.06 10.31
N ARG A 217 -9.41 21.82 9.33
CA ARG A 217 -9.21 22.69 8.17
C ARG A 217 -10.46 22.85 7.31
N THR A 218 -11.19 21.76 7.11
CA THR A 218 -12.38 21.74 6.25
C THR A 218 -13.69 22.00 7.01
N ARG A 219 -13.68 21.86 8.35
CA ARG A 219 -14.84 21.86 9.25
C ARG A 219 -15.84 20.76 8.93
N GLU A 220 -15.35 19.63 8.43
CA GLU A 220 -16.17 18.48 8.04
C GLU A 220 -16.04 17.34 9.06
N PRO A 221 -17.14 16.60 9.35
CA PRO A 221 -17.16 15.58 10.39
C PRO A 221 -16.48 14.27 9.99
N THR A 222 -16.34 13.97 8.69
CA THR A 222 -15.77 12.73 8.17
C THR A 222 -14.66 13.01 7.17
N LEU A 223 -13.72 12.05 7.01
CA LEU A 223 -12.65 12.15 6.02
C LEU A 223 -13.21 12.29 4.59
N GLU A 224 -14.27 11.54 4.27
CA GLU A 224 -14.91 11.60 2.96
C GLU A 224 -15.37 13.03 2.60
N ARG A 225 -16.11 13.67 3.51
CA ARG A 225 -16.58 15.06 3.32
C ARG A 225 -15.43 16.05 3.30
N ALA A 226 -14.40 15.84 4.16
CA ALA A 226 -13.22 16.67 4.19
C ALA A 226 -12.46 16.64 2.86
N ILE A 227 -12.27 15.45 2.28
CA ILE A 227 -11.64 15.28 0.96
C ILE A 227 -12.50 15.92 -0.14
N ALA A 228 -13.82 15.67 -0.15
CA ALA A 228 -14.74 16.30 -1.12
C ALA A 228 -14.63 17.83 -1.07
N ARG A 229 -14.60 18.41 0.15
CA ARG A 229 -14.45 19.86 0.33
C ARG A 229 -13.12 20.40 -0.21
N LEU A 230 -12.01 19.66 -0.03
CA LEU A 230 -10.74 20.05 -0.59
C LEU A 230 -10.73 19.97 -2.13
N MET A 231 -11.40 18.97 -2.72
CA MET A 231 -11.54 18.86 -4.17
C MET A 231 -12.34 20.02 -4.77
N GLU A 232 -13.39 20.48 -4.10
CA GLU A 232 -14.17 21.66 -4.53
C GLU A 232 -13.32 22.94 -4.52
N GLN A 233 -12.44 23.09 -3.53
CA GLN A 233 -11.55 24.25 -3.40
C GLN A 233 -10.42 24.27 -4.47
N ASP A 234 -10.02 23.12 -4.98
CA ASP A 234 -8.98 23.01 -6.02
C ASP A 234 -9.57 23.25 -7.42
N ALA A 235 -10.88 23.03 -7.62
CA ALA A 235 -11.56 23.20 -8.90
C ALA A 235 -11.99 24.64 -9.22
N GLY A 236 -11.85 25.60 -8.31
CA GLY A 236 -12.22 27.01 -8.44
C GLY A 236 -11.01 27.93 -8.51
#